data_6f2992a4aaaa442b2ee5106da448bb9d
#
_entry.id   6f2992a4aaaa442b2ee5106da448bb9d
#
_cell.length_a   1.000
_cell.length_b   1.000
_cell.length_c   1.000
_cell.angle_alpha   90.00
_cell.angle_beta   90.00
_cell.angle_gamma   90.00
#
_symmetry.space_group_name_H-M   'P 1'
#
loop_
_entity.id
_entity.type
_entity.pdbx_description
1 polymer ?
#
loop_
_entity_poly.entity_id
_entity_poly.type
_entity_poly.pdbx_seq_one_letter_code
_entity_poly.pdbx_strand_id
1 'polypeptide(L)'
;MFGIHHLLEVDMYWSLDPDVMGKSRYQKINQYFHIKDNSEVLPKTDPNYDPLFKVRPLLDLIKAKSHTHYNPGCEISIDEAMIKFNGRLSFKQYIKGKPNPWGIKVWCATDPRTGYMLEYDVYLGRVKEPMSNGVGHHVISKMAARFWDKGHHLYYDNFFSSVKLASELLGEKTYTCSTINVNRDGWPADLRKAQMKKGEVHFHQDGNLVATVWRDKRAVAVLCTNAEPKMGSVTRKAPGGTKGVAIPEPIIHLMDQQHAYYPVGRPSVKWWRYICWWLFQ
;
A
#
# COMPACT_ATOMS: atom_id res chain seq x y z
N MET A 1 13.25 14.15 -16.65
CA MET A 1 12.80 12.77 -16.34
C MET A 1 12.00 12.31 -17.54
N PHE A 2 12.64 11.63 -18.49
CA PHE A 2 11.97 11.11 -19.68
C PHE A 2 11.14 9.89 -19.28
N GLY A 3 9.83 10.03 -19.38
CA GLY A 3 8.92 8.92 -19.07
C GLY A 3 9.15 7.74 -20.01
N ILE A 4 9.41 6.58 -19.45
CA ILE A 4 9.59 5.27 -20.11
C ILE A 4 8.30 4.82 -20.84
N HIS A 5 7.29 5.69 -20.92
CA HIS A 5 5.99 5.39 -21.52
C HIS A 5 6.00 5.07 -23.03
N HIS A 6 7.08 5.37 -23.75
CA HIS A 6 7.17 5.17 -25.19
C HIS A 6 8.04 3.98 -25.64
N LEU A 7 8.52 3.15 -24.74
CA LEU A 7 9.20 1.89 -25.09
C LEU A 7 8.18 0.74 -25.32
N LEU A 8 7.03 1.04 -25.92
CA LEU A 8 5.91 0.12 -26.00
C LEU A 8 6.02 -0.94 -27.11
N GLU A 9 6.86 -0.71 -28.12
CA GLU A 9 7.06 -1.68 -29.17
C GLU A 9 8.52 -2.16 -29.18
N VAL A 10 8.69 -3.45 -28.94
CA VAL A 10 10.01 -4.10 -28.96
C VAL A 10 10.73 -3.81 -30.29
N ASP A 11 9.98 -3.74 -31.39
CA ASP A 11 10.52 -3.45 -32.72
C ASP A 11 11.10 -2.05 -32.83
N MET A 12 10.46 -1.04 -32.22
CA MET A 12 10.94 0.33 -32.23
C MET A 12 12.23 0.49 -31.38
N TYR A 13 12.28 -0.17 -30.21
CA TYR A 13 13.48 -0.19 -29.38
C TYR A 13 14.69 -0.77 -30.15
N TRP A 14 14.50 -1.93 -30.80
CA TRP A 14 15.58 -2.61 -31.52
C TRP A 14 15.99 -1.89 -32.79
N SER A 15 15.14 -1.07 -33.40
CA SER A 15 15.47 -0.20 -34.52
C SER A 15 16.33 1.00 -34.11
N LEU A 16 16.23 1.43 -32.82
CA LEU A 16 16.98 2.58 -32.30
C LEU A 16 18.39 2.20 -31.85
N ASP A 17 18.63 0.98 -31.38
CA ASP A 17 19.93 0.53 -30.88
C ASP A 17 20.14 -0.98 -31.16
N PRO A 18 20.38 -1.37 -32.42
CA PRO A 18 20.60 -2.76 -32.78
C PRO A 18 21.96 -3.31 -32.30
N ASP A 19 22.90 -2.44 -31.93
CA ASP A 19 24.28 -2.84 -31.62
C ASP A 19 24.40 -3.43 -30.21
N VAL A 20 23.48 -3.10 -29.30
CA VAL A 20 23.48 -3.65 -27.93
C VAL A 20 23.15 -5.13 -27.93
N MET A 21 22.08 -5.55 -28.61
CA MET A 21 21.68 -6.97 -28.71
C MET A 21 20.61 -7.15 -29.77
N GLY A 22 20.80 -8.12 -30.67
CA GLY A 22 19.78 -8.47 -31.66
C GLY A 22 18.48 -9.00 -31.04
N LYS A 23 17.32 -8.60 -31.58
CA LYS A 23 15.97 -8.95 -31.11
C LYS A 23 15.78 -10.45 -30.86
N SER A 24 16.23 -11.29 -31.78
CA SER A 24 16.11 -12.77 -31.69
C SER A 24 16.88 -13.33 -30.48
N ARG A 25 18.05 -12.76 -30.17
CA ARG A 25 18.86 -13.16 -29.02
C ARG A 25 18.14 -12.75 -27.71
N TYR A 26 17.63 -11.54 -27.65
CA TYR A 26 16.83 -11.09 -26.49
C TYR A 26 15.60 -11.97 -26.26
N GLN A 27 14.86 -12.30 -27.33
CA GLN A 27 13.68 -13.16 -27.23
C GLN A 27 14.03 -14.54 -26.69
N LYS A 28 15.14 -15.15 -27.16
CA LYS A 28 15.64 -16.42 -26.65
C LYS A 28 16.02 -16.33 -25.17
N ILE A 29 16.84 -15.34 -24.79
CA ILE A 29 17.19 -15.11 -23.37
C ILE A 29 15.93 -14.98 -22.54
N ASN A 30 14.99 -14.12 -22.97
CA ASN A 30 13.75 -13.91 -22.27
C ASN A 30 12.86 -15.17 -22.19
N GLN A 31 12.90 -16.04 -23.20
CA GLN A 31 12.17 -17.31 -23.18
C GLN A 31 12.68 -18.25 -22.10
N TYR A 32 14.00 -18.36 -21.94
CA TYR A 32 14.64 -19.27 -20.98
C TYR A 32 14.94 -18.61 -19.64
N PHE A 33 14.74 -17.30 -19.50
CA PHE A 33 14.97 -16.61 -18.25
C PHE A 33 14.08 -17.17 -17.13
N HIS A 34 14.68 -17.58 -16.03
CA HIS A 34 14.04 -18.02 -14.79
C HIS A 34 14.95 -17.68 -13.60
N ILE A 35 14.37 -17.52 -12.42
CA ILE A 35 15.08 -17.15 -11.17
C ILE A 35 15.42 -18.39 -10.37
N LYS A 36 14.60 -19.44 -10.47
CA LYS A 36 14.76 -20.72 -9.77
C LYS A 36 14.46 -21.89 -10.70
N ASP A 37 15.12 -23.01 -10.49
CA ASP A 37 14.89 -24.21 -11.28
C ASP A 37 13.47 -24.75 -11.05
N ASN A 38 12.74 -25.00 -12.13
CA ASN A 38 11.38 -25.53 -12.04
C ASN A 38 11.33 -27.01 -11.58
N SER A 39 12.44 -27.75 -11.66
CA SER A 39 12.52 -29.12 -11.16
C SER A 39 12.42 -29.20 -9.63
N GLU A 40 12.74 -28.13 -8.92
CA GLU A 40 12.68 -28.03 -7.47
C GLU A 40 11.29 -27.65 -6.95
N VAL A 41 10.29 -27.45 -7.82
CA VAL A 41 8.95 -27.05 -7.39
C VAL A 41 8.26 -28.22 -6.68
N LEU A 42 7.82 -28.01 -5.46
CA LEU A 42 7.06 -29.00 -4.69
C LEU A 42 5.63 -29.14 -5.23
N PRO A 43 5.02 -30.32 -5.13
CA PRO A 43 3.61 -30.52 -5.43
C PRO A 43 2.72 -29.61 -4.58
N LYS A 44 1.57 -29.18 -5.10
CA LYS A 44 0.62 -28.33 -4.35
C LYS A 44 0.05 -28.99 -3.08
N THR A 45 0.15 -30.30 -2.98
CA THR A 45 -0.27 -31.10 -1.82
C THR A 45 0.79 -31.12 -0.71
N ASP A 46 2.03 -30.70 -1.02
CA ASP A 46 3.10 -30.66 -0.03
C ASP A 46 2.87 -29.51 0.95
N PRO A 47 3.01 -29.72 2.28
CA PRO A 47 2.89 -28.66 3.29
C PRO A 47 3.83 -27.46 3.07
N ASN A 48 5.00 -27.70 2.46
CA ASN A 48 6.00 -26.69 2.17
C ASN A 48 5.85 -26.05 0.78
N TYR A 49 4.75 -26.34 0.06
CA TYR A 49 4.50 -25.74 -1.24
C TYR A 49 4.40 -24.20 -1.15
N ASP A 50 5.29 -23.49 -1.84
CA ASP A 50 5.26 -22.04 -1.95
C ASP A 50 4.66 -21.59 -3.29
N PRO A 51 3.48 -20.96 -3.31
CA PRO A 51 2.91 -20.40 -4.55
C PRO A 51 3.80 -19.37 -5.24
N LEU A 52 4.71 -18.71 -4.51
CA LEU A 52 5.66 -17.72 -5.02
C LEU A 52 7.04 -18.29 -5.36
N PHE A 53 7.21 -19.61 -5.31
CA PHE A 53 8.48 -20.32 -5.55
C PHE A 53 9.35 -19.69 -6.66
N LYS A 54 8.73 -19.35 -7.82
CA LYS A 54 9.43 -18.83 -9.00
C LYS A 54 10.07 -17.45 -8.80
N VAL A 55 9.58 -16.67 -7.84
CA VAL A 55 10.06 -15.30 -7.57
C VAL A 55 10.55 -15.12 -6.13
N ARG A 56 10.39 -16.12 -5.28
CA ARG A 56 10.73 -16.04 -3.86
C ARG A 56 12.14 -15.52 -3.61
N PRO A 57 13.20 -16.06 -4.26
CA PRO A 57 14.55 -15.58 -4.01
C PRO A 57 14.74 -14.09 -4.33
N LEU A 58 14.06 -13.58 -5.36
CA LEU A 58 14.11 -12.17 -5.72
C LEU A 58 13.37 -11.30 -4.71
N LEU A 59 12.17 -11.74 -4.30
CA LEU A 59 11.39 -11.06 -3.26
C LEU A 59 12.21 -10.91 -1.98
N ASP A 60 12.77 -12.00 -1.48
CA ASP A 60 13.52 -12.03 -0.24
C ASP A 60 14.81 -11.18 -0.33
N LEU A 61 15.52 -11.26 -1.47
CA LEU A 61 16.72 -10.45 -1.72
C LEU A 61 16.42 -8.95 -1.71
N ILE A 62 15.39 -8.50 -2.44
CA ILE A 62 15.04 -7.08 -2.54
C ILE A 62 14.57 -6.57 -1.16
N LYS A 63 13.75 -7.35 -0.44
CA LYS A 63 13.34 -7.01 0.91
C LYS A 63 14.53 -6.84 1.84
N ALA A 64 15.46 -7.80 1.87
CA ALA A 64 16.68 -7.73 2.67
C ALA A 64 17.54 -6.51 2.33
N LYS A 65 17.70 -6.20 1.03
CA LYS A 65 18.45 -5.04 0.57
C LYS A 65 17.75 -3.72 0.94
N SER A 66 16.43 -3.64 0.80
CA SER A 66 15.65 -2.48 1.26
C SER A 66 15.85 -2.24 2.76
N HIS A 67 15.85 -3.30 3.56
CA HIS A 67 16.06 -3.20 5.01
C HIS A 67 17.46 -2.69 5.39
N THR A 68 18.49 -3.04 4.60
CA THR A 68 19.90 -2.70 4.91
C THR A 68 20.33 -1.35 4.38
N HIS A 69 19.78 -0.93 3.23
CA HIS A 69 20.32 0.21 2.48
C HIS A 69 19.40 1.43 2.46
N TYR A 70 18.17 1.31 2.96
CA TYR A 70 17.25 2.44 3.03
C TYR A 70 16.77 2.71 4.46
N ASN A 71 16.99 3.93 4.91
CA ASN A 71 16.51 4.44 6.18
C ASN A 71 15.30 5.34 5.93
N PRO A 72 14.08 4.89 6.27
CA PRO A 72 12.88 5.69 6.02
C PRO A 72 12.82 6.94 6.89
N GLY A 73 12.05 7.91 6.46
CA GLY A 73 11.63 9.02 7.28
C GLY A 73 10.72 8.60 8.43
N CYS A 74 10.17 9.59 9.12
CA CYS A 74 9.25 9.36 10.23
C CYS A 74 7.91 8.76 9.73
N GLU A 75 7.43 9.22 8.57
CA GLU A 75 6.14 8.85 7.99
C GLU A 75 6.25 7.59 7.12
N ILE A 76 5.30 6.68 7.30
CA ILE A 76 5.19 5.43 6.56
C ILE A 76 3.75 5.24 6.13
N SER A 77 3.53 5.08 4.83
CA SER A 77 2.20 4.79 4.26
C SER A 77 2.04 3.30 4.01
N ILE A 78 0.93 2.71 4.47
CA ILE A 78 0.61 1.29 4.25
C ILE A 78 -0.69 1.19 3.46
N ASP A 79 -0.63 0.53 2.31
CA ASP A 79 -1.80 0.35 1.42
C ASP A 79 -1.65 -0.94 0.58
N GLU A 80 -2.66 -1.23 -0.26
CA GLU A 80 -2.56 -2.30 -1.24
C GLU A 80 -2.18 -1.80 -2.63
N ALA A 81 -1.21 -2.47 -3.25
CA ALA A 81 -0.89 -2.35 -4.66
C ALA A 81 -1.53 -3.49 -5.48
N MET A 82 -1.86 -3.19 -6.74
CA MET A 82 -2.38 -4.16 -7.70
C MET A 82 -1.44 -4.28 -8.88
N ILE A 83 -0.76 -5.42 -8.99
CA ILE A 83 0.05 -5.77 -10.15
C ILE A 83 -0.90 -6.35 -11.20
N LYS A 84 -1.13 -5.61 -12.29
CA LYS A 84 -2.06 -6.03 -13.37
C LYS A 84 -1.71 -7.41 -13.90
N PHE A 85 -2.67 -8.33 -13.86
CA PHE A 85 -2.53 -9.66 -14.44
C PHE A 85 -3.88 -10.26 -14.83
N ASN A 86 -4.06 -10.56 -16.11
CA ASN A 86 -5.33 -11.07 -16.64
C ASN A 86 -5.33 -12.60 -16.82
N GLY A 87 -4.16 -13.26 -16.74
CA GLY A 87 -4.04 -14.70 -16.92
C GLY A 87 -4.68 -15.54 -15.79
N ARG A 88 -4.51 -16.86 -15.87
CA ARG A 88 -4.96 -17.80 -14.85
C ARG A 88 -3.94 -17.88 -13.71
N LEU A 89 -4.39 -17.59 -12.47
CA LEU A 89 -3.58 -17.65 -11.26
C LEU A 89 -4.49 -17.91 -10.07
N SER A 90 -4.13 -18.85 -9.19
CA SER A 90 -4.97 -19.25 -8.05
C SER A 90 -5.18 -18.14 -7.03
N PHE A 91 -4.21 -17.24 -6.86
CA PHE A 91 -4.29 -16.11 -5.94
C PHE A 91 -4.56 -14.76 -6.61
N LYS A 92 -5.03 -14.77 -7.89
CA LYS A 92 -5.48 -13.56 -8.56
C LYS A 92 -6.69 -12.95 -7.84
N GLN A 93 -6.68 -11.64 -7.66
CA GLN A 93 -7.71 -10.88 -6.99
C GLN A 93 -8.46 -9.95 -7.94
N TYR A 94 -9.69 -9.60 -7.57
CA TYR A 94 -10.48 -8.54 -8.18
C TYR A 94 -10.77 -7.47 -7.13
N ILE A 95 -10.38 -6.21 -7.39
CA ILE A 95 -10.69 -5.08 -6.52
C ILE A 95 -11.44 -4.02 -7.35
N LYS A 96 -12.73 -3.87 -7.04
CA LYS A 96 -13.59 -2.87 -7.68
C LYS A 96 -13.05 -1.46 -7.41
N GLY A 97 -13.01 -0.62 -8.44
CA GLY A 97 -12.61 0.79 -8.32
C GLY A 97 -11.11 1.07 -8.54
N LYS A 98 -10.26 0.07 -8.55
CA LYS A 98 -8.85 0.25 -8.93
C LYS A 98 -8.73 0.39 -10.47
N PRO A 99 -7.78 1.19 -10.99
CA PRO A 99 -7.55 1.35 -12.43
C PRO A 99 -7.30 0.02 -13.16
N ASN A 100 -6.63 -0.92 -12.48
CA ASN A 100 -6.43 -2.29 -12.91
C ASN A 100 -7.12 -3.24 -11.91
N PRO A 101 -8.42 -3.55 -12.08
CA PRO A 101 -9.18 -4.27 -11.05
C PRO A 101 -8.79 -5.75 -10.92
N TRP A 102 -8.22 -6.36 -11.97
CA TRP A 102 -7.73 -7.73 -11.95
C TRP A 102 -6.22 -7.79 -11.83
N GLY A 103 -5.70 -8.53 -10.86
CA GLY A 103 -4.27 -8.64 -10.69
C GLY A 103 -3.81 -9.44 -9.48
N ILE A 104 -2.53 -9.30 -9.19
CA ILE A 104 -1.89 -9.82 -7.99
C ILE A 104 -1.91 -8.71 -6.95
N LYS A 105 -2.56 -8.95 -5.83
CA LYS A 105 -2.63 -8.00 -4.71
C LYS A 105 -1.37 -8.12 -3.86
N VAL A 106 -0.80 -6.98 -3.52
CA VAL A 106 0.38 -6.88 -2.66
C VAL A 106 0.10 -5.84 -1.57
N TRP A 107 0.37 -6.17 -0.33
CA TRP A 107 0.41 -5.23 0.76
C TRP A 107 1.77 -4.53 0.75
N CYS A 108 1.81 -3.21 0.87
CA CYS A 108 3.02 -2.42 0.75
C CYS A 108 3.11 -1.41 1.89
N ALA A 109 4.29 -1.29 2.50
CA ALA A 109 4.67 -0.14 3.31
C ALA A 109 5.70 0.68 2.52
N THR A 110 5.47 1.98 2.38
CA THR A 110 6.26 2.88 1.55
C THR A 110 6.65 4.14 2.33
N ASP A 111 7.79 4.72 2.00
CA ASP A 111 8.10 6.10 2.38
C ASP A 111 7.29 7.05 1.47
N PRO A 112 6.31 7.82 2.02
CA PRO A 112 5.42 8.64 1.20
C PRO A 112 6.12 9.79 0.47
N ARG A 113 7.31 10.21 0.93
CA ARG A 113 8.07 11.30 0.31
C ARG A 113 8.78 10.86 -0.96
N THR A 114 9.26 9.62 -1.00
CA THR A 114 10.05 9.09 -2.11
C THR A 114 9.31 8.06 -2.95
N GLY A 115 8.24 7.47 -2.40
CA GLY A 115 7.56 6.31 -2.97
C GLY A 115 8.38 5.02 -2.82
N TYR A 116 9.49 5.04 -2.07
CA TYR A 116 10.34 3.86 -1.89
C TYR A 116 9.62 2.77 -1.08
N MET A 117 9.64 1.54 -1.60
CA MET A 117 8.99 0.40 -0.98
C MET A 117 9.87 -0.19 0.13
N LEU A 118 9.40 -0.07 1.37
CA LEU A 118 10.10 -0.47 2.58
C LEU A 118 9.85 -1.93 2.95
N GLU A 119 8.60 -2.33 2.82
CA GLU A 119 8.11 -3.67 3.17
C GLU A 119 6.99 -4.06 2.21
N TYR A 120 6.85 -5.35 1.91
CA TYR A 120 5.76 -5.84 1.08
C TYR A 120 5.43 -7.30 1.36
N ASP A 121 4.18 -7.67 1.06
CA ASP A 121 3.70 -9.04 1.19
C ASP A 121 2.68 -9.36 0.09
N VAL A 122 2.95 -10.41 -0.68
CA VAL A 122 2.04 -10.83 -1.76
C VAL A 122 0.86 -11.58 -1.16
N TYR A 123 -0.35 -11.11 -1.41
CA TYR A 123 -1.57 -11.74 -0.93
C TYR A 123 -1.87 -13.02 -1.71
N LEU A 124 -1.78 -14.17 -1.05
CA LEU A 124 -1.98 -15.49 -1.67
C LEU A 124 -3.40 -16.03 -1.56
N GLY A 125 -4.33 -15.24 -1.04
CA GLY A 125 -5.70 -15.63 -0.79
C GLY A 125 -6.05 -15.69 0.70
N ARG A 126 -7.27 -16.11 0.99
CA ARG A 126 -7.76 -16.17 2.37
C ARG A 126 -7.00 -17.21 3.18
N VAL A 127 -6.47 -16.81 4.32
CA VAL A 127 -5.88 -17.73 5.30
C VAL A 127 -7.00 -18.58 5.89
N LYS A 128 -6.76 -19.88 6.04
CA LYS A 128 -7.76 -20.82 6.57
C LYS A 128 -8.03 -20.63 8.06
N GLU A 129 -7.02 -20.18 8.80
CA GLU A 129 -7.13 -19.95 10.24
C GLU A 129 -7.83 -18.62 10.53
N PRO A 130 -8.78 -18.60 11.48
CA PRO A 130 -9.44 -17.36 11.88
C PRO A 130 -8.44 -16.41 12.54
N MET A 131 -8.31 -15.21 12.01
CA MET A 131 -7.53 -14.13 12.63
C MET A 131 -8.41 -13.42 13.67
N SER A 132 -8.07 -13.52 14.95
CA SER A 132 -8.86 -12.99 16.07
C SER A 132 -9.22 -11.49 15.93
N ASN A 133 -8.32 -10.69 15.37
CA ASN A 133 -8.52 -9.24 15.19
C ASN A 133 -8.80 -8.84 13.72
N GLY A 134 -8.99 -9.84 12.83
CA GLY A 134 -9.24 -9.63 11.41
C GLY A 134 -7.99 -9.38 10.57
N VAL A 135 -8.17 -9.47 9.23
CA VAL A 135 -7.07 -9.40 8.25
C VAL A 135 -6.35 -8.05 8.28
N GLY A 136 -7.09 -6.93 8.37
CA GLY A 136 -6.52 -5.59 8.38
C GLY A 136 -5.54 -5.39 9.53
N HIS A 137 -5.94 -5.77 10.74
CA HIS A 137 -5.09 -5.72 11.93
C HIS A 137 -3.80 -6.54 11.75
N HIS A 138 -3.94 -7.80 11.31
CA HIS A 138 -2.78 -8.68 11.07
C HIS A 138 -1.81 -8.10 10.04
N VAL A 139 -2.32 -7.55 8.95
CA VAL A 139 -1.48 -6.94 7.90
C VAL A 139 -0.68 -5.77 8.45
N ILE A 140 -1.33 -4.83 9.15
CA ILE A 140 -0.61 -3.68 9.72
C ILE A 140 0.42 -4.13 10.74
N SER A 141 0.07 -5.01 11.68
CA SER A 141 1.00 -5.52 12.69
C SER A 141 2.23 -6.18 12.04
N LYS A 142 2.03 -6.99 10.99
CA LYS A 142 3.12 -7.63 10.24
C LYS A 142 4.00 -6.61 9.50
N MET A 143 3.39 -5.67 8.78
CA MET A 143 4.09 -4.66 7.98
C MET A 143 4.81 -3.64 8.86
N ALA A 144 4.24 -3.32 10.03
CA ALA A 144 4.77 -2.34 10.97
C ALA A 144 5.86 -2.89 11.90
N ALA A 145 5.99 -4.21 12.04
CA ALA A 145 6.84 -4.83 13.07
C ALA A 145 8.29 -4.30 13.10
N ARG A 146 8.87 -4.00 11.94
CA ARG A 146 10.22 -3.43 11.86
C ARG A 146 10.33 -1.96 12.32
N PHE A 147 9.20 -1.27 12.44
CA PHE A 147 9.11 0.16 12.75
C PHE A 147 8.72 0.42 14.21
N TRP A 148 8.39 -0.63 14.98
CA TRP A 148 8.02 -0.51 16.39
C TRP A 148 9.11 0.11 17.23
N ASP A 149 8.72 0.82 18.28
CA ASP A 149 9.59 1.47 19.26
C ASP A 149 10.63 2.47 18.67
N LYS A 150 10.30 3.04 17.48
CA LYS A 150 11.18 3.97 16.76
C LYS A 150 10.55 5.33 16.49
N GLY A 151 9.32 5.56 16.99
CA GLY A 151 8.60 6.83 16.82
C GLY A 151 8.08 7.08 15.41
N HIS A 152 7.93 6.04 14.59
CA HIS A 152 7.36 6.21 13.25
C HIS A 152 5.85 6.50 13.31
N HIS A 153 5.35 7.18 12.27
CA HIS A 153 3.96 7.52 12.06
C HIS A 153 3.41 6.71 10.88
N LEU A 154 2.41 5.87 11.13
CA LEU A 154 1.80 5.01 10.13
C LEU A 154 0.50 5.62 9.58
N TYR A 155 0.36 5.62 8.27
CA TYR A 155 -0.82 6.12 7.55
C TYR A 155 -1.44 5.00 6.73
N TYR A 156 -2.73 4.72 6.94
CA TYR A 156 -3.44 3.64 6.24
C TYR A 156 -4.94 3.94 6.12
N ASP A 157 -5.66 3.14 5.33
CA ASP A 157 -7.08 3.35 5.09
C ASP A 157 -7.99 2.62 6.10
N ASN A 158 -9.30 2.80 5.95
CA ASN A 158 -10.33 2.25 6.82
C ASN A 158 -10.44 0.72 6.81
N PHE A 159 -9.89 0.04 5.78
CA PHE A 159 -9.86 -1.41 5.74
C PHE A 159 -9.03 -1.99 6.89
N PHE A 160 -7.93 -1.35 7.20
CA PHE A 160 -6.98 -1.79 8.23
C PHE A 160 -7.34 -1.25 9.63
N SER A 161 -8.02 -0.11 9.69
CA SER A 161 -8.17 0.69 10.90
C SER A 161 -9.09 0.05 11.95
N SER A 162 -8.65 0.11 13.22
CA SER A 162 -9.48 -0.15 14.41
C SER A 162 -8.91 0.59 15.60
N VAL A 163 -9.75 0.90 16.58
CA VAL A 163 -9.34 1.56 17.84
C VAL A 163 -8.33 0.69 18.59
N LYS A 164 -8.59 -0.62 18.64
CA LYS A 164 -7.69 -1.59 19.27
C LYS A 164 -6.28 -1.57 18.64
N LEU A 165 -6.18 -1.60 17.30
CA LEU A 165 -4.90 -1.53 16.59
C LEU A 165 -4.15 -0.23 16.90
N ALA A 166 -4.84 0.91 16.86
CA ALA A 166 -4.24 2.21 17.17
C ALA A 166 -3.68 2.27 18.60
N SER A 167 -4.40 1.70 19.57
CA SER A 167 -3.95 1.61 20.96
C SER A 167 -2.74 0.69 21.13
N GLU A 168 -2.73 -0.47 20.48
CA GLU A 168 -1.60 -1.42 20.51
C GLU A 168 -0.33 -0.78 19.90
N LEU A 169 -0.45 -0.14 18.73
CA LEU A 169 0.67 0.53 18.08
C LEU A 169 1.20 1.71 18.90
N LEU A 170 0.33 2.44 19.56
CA LEU A 170 0.75 3.52 20.47
C LEU A 170 1.57 2.96 21.64
N GLY A 171 1.18 1.80 22.19
CA GLY A 171 1.96 1.08 23.20
C GLY A 171 3.39 0.72 22.75
N GLU A 172 3.55 0.44 21.46
CA GLU A 172 4.85 0.18 20.79
C GLU A 172 5.51 1.48 20.30
N LYS A 173 5.17 2.64 20.86
CA LYS A 173 5.68 3.98 20.46
C LYS A 173 5.62 4.21 18.94
N THR A 174 4.60 3.66 18.30
CA THR A 174 4.33 3.78 16.88
C THR A 174 3.00 4.51 16.71
N TYR A 175 3.06 5.69 16.12
CA TYR A 175 1.89 6.55 15.98
C TYR A 175 1.09 6.21 14.73
N THR A 176 -0.19 6.57 14.71
CA THR A 176 -1.06 6.25 13.57
C THR A 176 -1.96 7.42 13.19
N CYS A 177 -2.27 7.51 11.91
CA CYS A 177 -3.36 8.33 11.40
C CYS A 177 -4.04 7.60 10.23
N SER A 178 -5.34 7.32 10.36
CA SER A 178 -6.06 6.51 9.38
C SER A 178 -7.51 6.94 9.25
N THR A 179 -8.11 6.76 8.07
CA THR A 179 -9.57 6.74 8.00
C THR A 179 -10.13 5.53 8.76
N ILE A 180 -11.33 5.63 9.30
CA ILE A 180 -11.97 4.54 10.06
C ILE A 180 -13.44 4.43 9.72
N ASN A 181 -13.96 3.20 9.74
CA ASN A 181 -15.40 2.98 9.69
C ASN A 181 -15.99 3.24 11.10
N VAL A 182 -16.95 4.16 11.21
CA VAL A 182 -17.61 4.55 12.44
C VAL A 182 -18.34 3.41 13.17
N ASN A 183 -18.54 2.28 12.52
CA ASN A 183 -19.13 1.06 13.11
C ASN A 183 -18.10 0.12 13.73
N ARG A 184 -16.81 0.47 13.71
CA ARG A 184 -15.77 -0.32 14.38
C ARG A 184 -15.95 -0.29 15.90
N ASP A 185 -15.61 -1.41 16.54
CA ASP A 185 -15.62 -1.52 17.98
C ASP A 185 -14.68 -0.49 18.62
N GLY A 186 -15.11 0.08 19.75
CA GLY A 186 -14.38 1.13 20.46
C GLY A 186 -14.53 2.55 19.86
N TRP A 187 -15.20 2.72 18.70
CA TRP A 187 -15.47 4.06 18.17
C TRP A 187 -16.51 4.79 19.03
N PRO A 188 -16.31 6.10 19.36
CA PRO A 188 -17.21 6.87 20.20
C PRO A 188 -18.64 6.88 19.68
N ALA A 189 -19.61 6.57 20.55
CA ALA A 189 -21.02 6.42 20.17
C ALA A 189 -21.67 7.75 19.77
N ASP A 190 -21.25 8.85 20.37
CA ASP A 190 -21.68 10.24 20.06
C ASP A 190 -21.27 10.62 18.63
N LEU A 191 -20.05 10.29 18.21
CA LEU A 191 -19.55 10.56 16.85
C LEU A 191 -20.21 9.67 15.78
N ARG A 192 -20.69 8.48 16.16
CA ARG A 192 -21.36 7.55 15.24
C ARG A 192 -22.68 8.09 14.70
N LYS A 193 -23.42 8.81 15.52
CA LYS A 193 -24.79 9.29 15.23
C LYS A 193 -24.87 10.79 14.94
N ALA A 194 -23.76 11.51 14.92
CA ALA A 194 -23.71 12.94 14.75
C ALA A 194 -24.34 13.35 13.39
N GLN A 195 -25.43 14.10 13.46
CA GLN A 195 -25.96 14.83 12.30
C GLN A 195 -25.17 16.11 12.12
N MET A 196 -24.44 16.21 11.00
CA MET A 196 -23.49 17.30 10.78
C MET A 196 -23.84 18.10 9.55
N LYS A 197 -23.74 19.43 9.63
CA LYS A 197 -23.78 20.35 8.48
C LYS A 197 -22.41 20.38 7.80
N LYS A 198 -22.39 20.82 6.55
CA LYS A 198 -21.12 20.99 5.80
C LYS A 198 -20.20 21.96 6.54
N GLY A 199 -18.95 21.56 6.74
CA GLY A 199 -17.93 22.31 7.46
C GLY A 199 -17.86 22.01 8.96
N GLU A 200 -18.86 21.35 9.54
CA GLU A 200 -18.83 20.97 10.96
C GLU A 200 -17.78 19.88 11.22
N VAL A 201 -17.20 19.94 12.40
CA VAL A 201 -16.24 18.94 12.92
C VAL A 201 -16.62 18.60 14.36
N HIS A 202 -16.47 17.33 14.68
CA HIS A 202 -16.56 16.83 16.05
C HIS A 202 -15.30 16.04 16.38
N PHE A 203 -14.78 16.27 17.57
CA PHE A 203 -13.63 15.55 18.12
C PHE A 203 -14.03 14.81 19.38
N HIS A 204 -13.43 13.65 19.58
CA HIS A 204 -13.45 12.92 20.84
C HIS A 204 -12.01 12.48 21.11
N GLN A 205 -11.50 12.79 22.30
CA GLN A 205 -10.13 12.46 22.69
C GLN A 205 -10.12 11.60 23.94
N ASP A 206 -9.35 10.52 23.89
CA ASP A 206 -9.05 9.66 25.03
C ASP A 206 -7.52 9.44 25.09
N GLY A 207 -6.86 10.12 26.02
CA GLY A 207 -5.40 10.18 26.04
C GLY A 207 -4.84 10.75 24.74
N ASN A 208 -4.01 9.95 24.08
CA ASN A 208 -3.42 10.30 22.76
C ASN A 208 -4.28 9.85 21.57
N LEU A 209 -5.37 9.13 21.80
CA LEU A 209 -6.30 8.74 20.73
C LEU A 209 -7.26 9.89 20.43
N VAL A 210 -7.24 10.36 19.18
CA VAL A 210 -8.12 11.41 18.70
C VAL A 210 -9.02 10.86 17.59
N ALA A 211 -10.30 10.73 17.90
CA ALA A 211 -11.34 10.40 16.93
C ALA A 211 -11.94 11.71 16.38
N THR A 212 -11.96 11.85 15.08
CA THR A 212 -12.43 13.05 14.37
C THR A 212 -13.47 12.68 13.34
N VAL A 213 -14.61 13.37 13.32
CA VAL A 213 -15.56 13.34 12.20
C VAL A 213 -15.70 14.75 11.65
N TRP A 214 -15.44 14.88 10.35
CA TRP A 214 -15.57 16.14 9.63
C TRP A 214 -16.50 16.00 8.43
N ARG A 215 -17.38 16.96 8.21
CA ARG A 215 -18.33 16.99 7.10
C ARG A 215 -17.86 17.93 6.00
N ASP A 216 -17.21 17.37 4.95
CA ASP A 216 -17.01 18.08 3.67
C ASP A 216 -18.22 17.80 2.75
N LYS A 217 -18.01 17.22 1.59
CA LYS A 217 -19.09 16.70 0.73
C LYS A 217 -19.74 15.46 1.34
N ARG A 218 -18.94 14.64 2.01
CA ARG A 218 -19.35 13.46 2.80
C ARG A 218 -18.70 13.55 4.18
N ALA A 219 -19.24 12.83 5.15
CA ALA A 219 -18.59 12.69 6.43
C ALA A 219 -17.31 11.85 6.26
N VAL A 220 -16.19 12.33 6.80
CA VAL A 220 -14.91 11.65 6.86
C VAL A 220 -14.59 11.42 8.32
N ALA A 221 -14.39 10.15 8.68
CA ALA A 221 -14.00 9.77 10.03
C ALA A 221 -12.51 9.37 10.03
N VAL A 222 -11.74 9.93 10.95
CA VAL A 222 -10.30 9.70 11.12
C VAL A 222 -10.00 9.36 12.57
N LEU A 223 -9.15 8.38 12.76
CA LEU A 223 -8.56 8.04 14.04
C LEU A 223 -7.06 8.27 13.98
N CYS A 224 -6.51 9.02 14.93
CA CYS A 224 -5.07 9.24 14.98
C CYS A 224 -4.54 9.31 16.41
N THR A 225 -3.23 9.13 16.53
CA THR A 225 -2.47 9.24 17.78
C THR A 225 -1.31 10.24 17.67
N ASN A 226 -1.19 10.92 16.51
CA ASN A 226 -0.09 11.83 16.17
C ASN A 226 -0.56 13.25 15.80
N ALA A 227 -1.80 13.59 16.06
CA ALA A 227 -2.34 14.92 15.80
C ALA A 227 -3.26 15.39 16.92
N GLU A 228 -3.41 16.69 17.07
CA GLU A 228 -4.26 17.31 18.08
C GLU A 228 -5.70 17.51 17.57
N PRO A 229 -6.71 17.52 18.45
CA PRO A 229 -8.11 17.78 18.11
C PRO A 229 -8.36 19.27 17.83
N LYS A 230 -7.73 19.81 16.80
CA LYS A 230 -7.83 21.23 16.41
C LYS A 230 -8.02 21.39 14.90
N MET A 231 -8.40 22.60 14.51
CA MET A 231 -8.50 23.01 13.10
C MET A 231 -7.17 23.53 12.61
N GLY A 232 -6.75 23.06 11.42
CA GLY A 232 -5.68 23.64 10.64
C GLY A 232 -6.21 24.36 9.40
N SER A 233 -5.33 24.77 8.50
CA SER A 233 -5.69 25.44 7.24
C SER A 233 -4.84 24.89 6.09
N VAL A 234 -5.49 24.62 4.96
CA VAL A 234 -4.81 24.26 3.70
C VAL A 234 -5.26 25.16 2.57
N THR A 235 -4.35 25.43 1.65
CA THR A 235 -4.66 26.20 0.46
C THR A 235 -5.18 25.29 -0.64
N ARG A 236 -6.39 25.53 -1.13
CA ARG A 236 -7.00 24.81 -2.25
C ARG A 236 -7.16 25.70 -3.48
N LYS A 237 -6.97 25.14 -4.67
CA LYS A 237 -7.28 25.81 -5.94
C LYS A 237 -8.79 26.07 -6.03
N ALA A 238 -9.18 27.29 -6.39
CA ALA A 238 -10.55 27.73 -6.60
C ALA A 238 -10.64 28.54 -7.91
N PRO A 239 -11.84 28.70 -8.50
CA PRO A 239 -12.03 29.62 -9.61
C PRO A 239 -11.58 31.03 -9.22
N GLY A 240 -10.61 31.60 -9.96
CA GLY A 240 -10.05 32.91 -9.67
C GLY A 240 -8.84 32.95 -8.74
N GLY A 241 -8.27 31.80 -8.35
CA GLY A 241 -7.04 31.76 -7.55
C GLY A 241 -6.98 30.65 -6.52
N THR A 242 -6.33 30.92 -5.39
CA THR A 242 -6.23 29.97 -4.26
C THR A 242 -7.04 30.47 -3.08
N LYS A 243 -7.69 29.57 -2.34
CA LYS A 243 -8.47 29.88 -1.14
C LYS A 243 -7.99 29.04 0.05
N GLY A 244 -7.79 29.68 1.19
CA GLY A 244 -7.61 28.99 2.47
C GLY A 244 -8.88 28.25 2.88
N VAL A 245 -8.76 26.99 3.23
CA VAL A 245 -9.86 26.16 3.72
C VAL A 245 -9.49 25.60 5.09
N ALA A 246 -10.34 25.83 6.08
CA ALA A 246 -10.16 25.23 7.39
C ALA A 246 -10.48 23.73 7.33
N ILE A 247 -9.54 22.90 7.77
CA ILE A 247 -9.65 21.44 7.78
C ILE A 247 -9.08 20.94 9.12
N PRO A 248 -9.67 19.90 9.74
CA PRO A 248 -9.11 19.32 10.96
C PRO A 248 -7.68 18.84 10.76
N GLU A 249 -6.79 19.11 11.71
CA GLU A 249 -5.37 18.71 11.64
C GLU A 249 -5.18 17.20 11.39
N PRO A 250 -5.91 16.29 12.04
CA PRO A 250 -5.84 14.86 11.75
C PRO A 250 -6.08 14.51 10.27
N ILE A 251 -6.95 15.26 9.60
CA ILE A 251 -7.25 15.03 8.18
C ILE A 251 -6.16 15.62 7.29
N ILE A 252 -5.54 16.75 7.66
CA ILE A 252 -4.40 17.31 6.95
C ILE A 252 -3.24 16.32 6.95
N HIS A 253 -2.88 15.80 8.11
CA HIS A 253 -1.81 14.80 8.26
C HIS A 253 -2.06 13.59 7.37
N LEU A 254 -3.29 13.07 7.33
CA LEU A 254 -3.63 11.93 6.50
C LEU A 254 -3.52 12.26 4.99
N MET A 255 -3.98 13.44 4.57
CA MET A 255 -3.96 13.84 3.15
C MET A 255 -2.55 13.99 2.60
N ASP A 256 -1.62 14.49 3.42
CA ASP A 256 -0.24 14.76 3.00
C ASP A 256 0.56 13.45 2.79
N GLN A 257 0.12 12.35 3.40
CA GLN A 257 0.89 11.10 3.46
C GLN A 257 0.28 9.94 2.65
N GLN A 258 -0.92 10.10 2.09
CA GLN A 258 -1.54 9.08 1.24
C GLN A 258 -1.24 9.36 -0.23
N HIS A 259 -0.19 8.73 -0.77
CA HIS A 259 0.09 8.74 -2.20
C HIS A 259 -0.19 7.37 -2.83
N ALA A 260 -1.07 7.34 -3.83
CA ALA A 260 -1.30 6.16 -4.64
C ALA A 260 -0.23 6.07 -5.73
N TYR A 261 0.66 5.09 -5.64
CA TYR A 261 1.62 4.76 -6.69
C TYR A 261 1.14 3.54 -7.48
N TYR A 262 0.97 3.69 -8.79
CA TYR A 262 0.59 2.62 -9.71
C TYR A 262 1.72 2.33 -10.68
N PRO A 263 2.54 1.29 -10.46
CA PRO A 263 3.62 0.95 -11.37
C PRO A 263 3.09 0.45 -12.72
N VAL A 264 3.79 0.83 -13.78
CA VAL A 264 3.49 0.42 -15.15
C VAL A 264 4.23 -0.87 -15.45
N GLY A 265 3.51 -2.00 -15.49
CA GLY A 265 4.09 -3.30 -15.82
C GLY A 265 4.21 -3.55 -17.32
N ARG A 266 5.24 -4.28 -17.76
CA ARG A 266 5.38 -4.77 -19.15
C ARG A 266 4.50 -6.01 -19.38
N PRO A 267 3.83 -6.16 -20.52
CA PRO A 267 3.04 -7.35 -20.84
C PRO A 267 3.90 -8.63 -20.82
N SER A 268 3.42 -9.68 -20.16
CA SER A 268 4.03 -11.00 -20.13
C SER A 268 2.96 -12.09 -19.98
N VAL A 269 3.23 -13.28 -20.48
CA VAL A 269 2.38 -14.47 -20.26
C VAL A 269 2.66 -15.09 -18.88
N LYS A 270 3.85 -14.89 -18.35
CA LYS A 270 4.30 -15.48 -17.08
C LYS A 270 4.02 -14.52 -15.92
N TRP A 271 3.10 -14.87 -15.00
CA TRP A 271 2.66 -14.05 -13.87
C TRP A 271 3.81 -13.55 -12.97
N TRP A 272 4.81 -14.39 -12.72
CA TRP A 272 5.94 -14.07 -11.87
C TRP A 272 6.82 -12.93 -12.43
N ARG A 273 6.85 -12.75 -13.76
CA ARG A 273 7.55 -11.63 -14.39
C ARG A 273 6.88 -10.30 -14.12
N TYR A 274 5.56 -10.26 -13.95
CA TYR A 274 4.89 -9.03 -13.54
C TYR A 274 5.33 -8.60 -12.14
N ILE A 275 5.52 -9.54 -11.21
CA ILE A 275 6.09 -9.24 -9.90
C ILE A 275 7.53 -8.75 -10.04
N CYS A 276 8.38 -9.41 -10.85
CA CYS A 276 9.75 -8.95 -11.08
C CYS A 276 9.78 -7.51 -11.61
N TRP A 277 9.02 -7.22 -12.65
CA TRP A 277 8.99 -5.88 -13.23
C TRP A 277 8.47 -4.83 -12.26
N TRP A 278 7.49 -5.18 -11.45
CA TRP A 278 6.96 -4.31 -10.41
C TRP A 278 8.00 -3.98 -9.33
N LEU A 279 8.88 -4.92 -8.99
CA LEU A 279 9.94 -4.70 -8.01
C LEU A 279 11.08 -3.80 -8.50
N PHE A 280 11.23 -3.64 -9.82
CA PHE A 280 12.31 -2.83 -10.43
C PHE A 280 11.82 -1.44 -10.88
N GLN A 281 10.63 -1.03 -10.55
CA GLN A 281 10.06 0.29 -10.83
C GLN A 281 10.14 1.22 -9.63
#